data_27250ce440c4e4027817a9c3ff0e3f85
#
_entry.id   27250ce440c4e4027817a9c3ff0e3f85
#
_cell.length_a   1.000
_cell.length_b   1.000
_cell.length_c   1.000
_cell.angle_alpha   90.00
_cell.angle_beta   90.00
_cell.angle_gamma   90.00
#
_symmetry.space_group_name_H-M   'P 1'
#
loop_
_entity.id
_entity.type
_entity.pdbx_description
1 polymer ?
#
loop_
_entity_poly.entity_id
_entity_poly.type
_entity_poly.pdbx_seq_one_letter_code
_entity_poly.pdbx_strand_id
1 'polypeptide(L)'
;MYPVSSSLSRPVIASYALEYAEKLNCGAIIHTANQSQNSLRRLNGSIKSSGFNGYYGTPYEYSAITREQKTKVLALSGLSEFKERNISGDSNLWCREYESGILDNPENFTVPEDLFQWSAYNKSKQVEHLNDQISISFKAGVPTAINYIPMTLIELISHLNIVIGAYQVGRYVGLEHLDEGEKVLEVREAPAATALMDTYKYLETAVHDAELMREKNILEQIWTREAVEGKWGSPLHGAARQFIRSTTEKVTGTVTFYLRQGEMFPKSIMATDSLYLTDRDAWEVDVAKSRGMRELPPVTPQQILENVA
;
A
#
# COMPACT_ATOMS: atom_id res chain seq x y z
N MET A 1 0.95 7.97 3.81
CA MET A 1 1.56 7.07 2.79
C MET A 1 0.40 6.43 2.03
N TYR A 2 0.47 6.30 0.71
CA TYR A 2 -0.58 5.72 -0.13
C TYR A 2 0.00 4.56 -0.95
N PRO A 3 -0.81 3.56 -1.34
CA PRO A 3 -0.35 2.44 -2.15
C PRO A 3 0.18 2.90 -3.51
N VAL A 4 1.32 2.37 -3.94
CA VAL A 4 1.92 2.61 -5.26
C VAL A 4 2.04 1.28 -5.98
N SER A 5 1.42 1.15 -7.15
CA SER A 5 1.41 -0.09 -7.91
C SER A 5 2.59 -0.22 -8.86
N SER A 6 2.93 0.87 -9.54
CA SER A 6 3.96 0.84 -10.57
C SER A 6 5.36 0.52 -10.03
N SER A 7 5.69 0.90 -8.78
CA SER A 7 6.95 0.49 -8.15
C SER A 7 7.03 -1.01 -7.85
N LEU A 8 5.90 -1.71 -7.74
CA LEU A 8 5.83 -3.16 -7.55
C LEU A 8 5.75 -3.90 -8.88
N SER A 9 4.98 -3.40 -9.85
CA SER A 9 4.74 -4.07 -11.12
C SER A 9 5.90 -3.96 -12.10
N ARG A 10 6.62 -2.84 -12.14
CA ARG A 10 7.71 -2.64 -13.10
C ARG A 10 8.88 -3.62 -12.94
N PRO A 11 9.35 -3.97 -11.73
CA PRO A 11 10.34 -5.04 -11.55
C PRO A 11 9.86 -6.40 -12.06
N VAL A 12 8.58 -6.72 -11.87
CA VAL A 12 8.00 -7.99 -12.37
C VAL A 12 7.95 -7.98 -13.89
N ILE A 13 7.49 -6.89 -14.52
CA ILE A 13 7.48 -6.72 -15.98
C ILE A 13 8.88 -6.84 -16.53
N ALA A 14 9.87 -6.18 -15.93
CA ALA A 14 11.26 -6.24 -16.34
C ALA A 14 11.80 -7.67 -16.25
N SER A 15 11.51 -8.42 -15.19
CA SER A 15 11.97 -9.80 -15.04
C SER A 15 11.44 -10.72 -16.15
N TYR A 16 10.19 -10.60 -16.53
CA TYR A 16 9.61 -11.35 -17.65
C TYR A 16 10.19 -10.89 -18.99
N ALA A 17 10.38 -9.58 -19.20
CA ALA A 17 11.03 -9.07 -20.42
C ALA A 17 12.45 -9.64 -20.59
N LEU A 18 13.20 -9.76 -19.50
CA LEU A 18 14.53 -10.37 -19.49
C LEU A 18 14.48 -11.86 -19.84
N GLU A 19 13.58 -12.60 -19.22
CA GLU A 19 13.37 -14.03 -19.51
C GLU A 19 13.07 -14.26 -21.01
N TYR A 20 12.19 -13.43 -21.59
CA TYR A 20 11.89 -13.52 -23.01
C TYR A 20 13.06 -13.04 -23.90
N ALA A 21 13.78 -12.00 -23.51
CA ALA A 21 14.96 -11.54 -24.24
C ALA A 21 16.02 -12.63 -24.31
N GLU A 22 16.23 -13.37 -23.23
CA GLU A 22 17.15 -14.51 -23.20
C GLU A 22 16.64 -15.66 -24.08
N LYS A 23 15.36 -16.08 -23.93
CA LYS A 23 14.77 -17.16 -24.74
C LYS A 23 14.79 -16.89 -26.23
N LEU A 24 14.62 -15.63 -26.63
CA LEU A 24 14.56 -15.21 -28.03
C LEU A 24 15.90 -14.68 -28.55
N ASN A 25 16.96 -14.71 -27.74
CA ASN A 25 18.29 -14.18 -28.05
C ASN A 25 18.21 -12.70 -28.52
N CYS A 26 17.44 -11.88 -27.81
CA CYS A 26 17.32 -10.46 -28.13
C CYS A 26 18.47 -9.66 -27.51
N GLY A 27 19.10 -8.80 -28.32
CA GLY A 27 20.17 -7.90 -27.89
C GLY A 27 19.65 -6.59 -27.26
N ALA A 28 18.34 -6.36 -27.23
CA ALA A 28 17.75 -5.13 -26.72
C ALA A 28 16.38 -5.35 -26.07
N ILE A 29 16.08 -4.54 -25.03
CA ILE A 29 14.77 -4.42 -24.40
C ILE A 29 14.34 -2.95 -24.51
N ILE A 30 13.30 -2.70 -25.29
CA ILE A 30 12.77 -1.33 -25.51
C ILE A 30 11.38 -1.22 -24.86
N HIS A 31 11.18 -0.16 -24.09
CA HIS A 31 9.89 0.18 -23.51
C HIS A 31 9.42 1.57 -23.96
N THR A 32 8.24 2.00 -23.52
CA THR A 32 7.59 3.24 -24.00
C THR A 32 7.31 4.25 -22.87
N ALA A 33 7.93 4.08 -21.70
CA ALA A 33 7.86 5.09 -20.65
C ALA A 33 8.56 6.38 -21.09
N ASN A 34 7.98 7.51 -20.73
CA ASN A 34 8.50 8.85 -21.08
C ASN A 34 9.09 9.56 -19.86
N GLN A 35 9.70 10.75 -20.08
CA GLN A 35 10.38 11.53 -19.05
C GLN A 35 9.48 11.96 -17.87
N SER A 36 8.21 12.22 -18.14
CA SER A 36 7.25 12.61 -17.09
C SER A 36 6.71 11.44 -16.28
N GLN A 37 7.16 10.20 -16.54
CA GLN A 37 6.68 9.00 -15.88
C GLN A 37 7.76 8.36 -15.02
N ASN A 38 7.47 8.16 -13.73
CA ASN A 38 8.33 7.40 -12.83
C ASN A 38 8.61 5.96 -13.31
N SER A 39 7.77 5.42 -14.21
CA SER A 39 7.96 4.12 -14.86
C SER A 39 9.28 4.03 -15.65
N LEU A 40 9.79 5.15 -16.18
CA LEU A 40 11.08 5.20 -16.89
C LEU A 40 12.22 4.67 -16.00
N ARG A 41 12.45 5.33 -14.87
CA ARG A 41 13.52 4.96 -13.93
C ARG A 41 13.30 3.59 -13.29
N ARG A 42 12.03 3.21 -13.04
CA ARG A 42 11.67 1.92 -12.44
C ARG A 42 11.96 0.75 -13.39
N LEU A 43 11.65 0.86 -14.67
CA LEU A 43 11.98 -0.14 -15.69
C LEU A 43 13.49 -0.20 -15.93
N ASN A 44 14.13 0.93 -16.21
CA ASN A 44 15.59 0.98 -16.46
C ASN A 44 16.38 0.47 -15.24
N GLY A 45 16.00 0.87 -14.03
CA GLY A 45 16.63 0.41 -12.79
C GLY A 45 16.49 -1.10 -12.57
N SER A 46 15.31 -1.65 -12.85
CA SER A 46 15.05 -3.10 -12.71
C SER A 46 15.83 -3.91 -13.73
N ILE A 47 15.89 -3.47 -14.99
CA ILE A 47 16.70 -4.14 -16.04
C ILE A 47 18.18 -4.06 -15.70
N LYS A 48 18.67 -2.89 -15.28
CA LYS A 48 20.07 -2.70 -14.87
C LYS A 48 20.46 -3.61 -13.71
N SER A 49 19.62 -3.70 -12.68
CA SER A 49 19.91 -4.49 -11.49
C SER A 49 19.93 -6.01 -11.75
N SER A 50 19.32 -6.47 -12.84
CA SER A 50 19.35 -7.87 -13.24
C SER A 50 20.63 -8.28 -13.97
N GLY A 51 21.53 -7.33 -14.30
CA GLY A 51 22.76 -7.60 -15.02
C GLY A 51 22.60 -7.84 -16.52
N PHE A 52 21.51 -7.38 -17.15
CA PHE A 52 21.33 -7.48 -18.58
C PHE A 52 22.43 -6.74 -19.35
N ASN A 53 23.13 -7.43 -20.27
CA ASN A 53 24.26 -6.90 -21.01
C ASN A 53 23.88 -6.28 -22.37
N GLY A 54 22.58 -6.33 -22.76
CA GLY A 54 22.09 -5.74 -23.99
C GLY A 54 21.73 -4.27 -23.85
N TYR A 55 21.22 -3.69 -24.91
CA TYR A 55 20.66 -2.33 -24.90
C TYR A 55 19.29 -2.33 -24.23
N TYR A 56 19.01 -1.31 -23.40
CA TYR A 56 17.69 -1.10 -22.82
C TYR A 56 17.38 0.38 -22.65
N GLY A 57 16.10 0.72 -22.67
CA GLY A 57 15.64 2.08 -22.53
C GLY A 57 14.39 2.38 -23.37
N THR A 58 14.18 3.65 -23.66
CA THR A 58 13.06 4.14 -24.45
C THR A 58 13.51 5.23 -25.42
N PRO A 59 12.94 5.28 -26.66
CA PRO A 59 13.21 6.38 -27.57
C PRO A 59 12.79 7.75 -27.01
N TYR A 60 11.90 7.78 -26.02
CA TYR A 60 11.42 9.02 -25.39
C TYR A 60 12.42 9.67 -24.41
N GLU A 61 13.53 9.03 -24.10
CA GLU A 61 14.67 9.65 -23.39
C GLU A 61 15.37 10.71 -24.28
N TYR A 62 15.27 10.58 -25.60
CA TYR A 62 15.97 11.41 -26.56
C TYR A 62 15.05 12.28 -27.40
N SER A 63 13.74 12.07 -27.37
CA SER A 63 12.76 12.83 -28.14
C SER A 63 11.42 12.95 -27.44
N ALA A 64 10.98 14.15 -27.17
CA ALA A 64 9.62 14.40 -26.67
C ALA A 64 8.63 14.36 -27.84
N ILE A 65 7.59 13.53 -27.71
CA ILE A 65 6.46 13.49 -28.63
C ILE A 65 5.20 13.90 -27.87
N THR A 66 4.55 14.99 -28.32
CA THR A 66 3.33 15.48 -27.68
C THR A 66 2.16 14.50 -27.87
N ARG A 67 1.14 14.62 -27.03
CA ARG A 67 -0.08 13.82 -27.17
C ARG A 67 -0.74 14.01 -28.55
N GLU A 68 -0.76 15.24 -29.05
CA GLU A 68 -1.29 15.56 -30.39
C GLU A 68 -0.53 14.82 -31.50
N GLN A 69 0.81 14.83 -31.45
CA GLN A 69 1.65 14.09 -32.41
C GLN A 69 1.40 12.58 -32.34
N LYS A 70 1.32 12.01 -31.14
CA LYS A 70 0.99 10.59 -30.94
C LYS A 70 -0.38 10.24 -31.53
N THR A 71 -1.38 11.08 -31.30
CA THR A 71 -2.75 10.92 -31.85
C THR A 71 -2.76 10.93 -33.38
N LYS A 72 -2.00 11.84 -34.01
CA LYS A 72 -1.86 11.89 -35.48
C LYS A 72 -1.23 10.61 -36.04
N VAL A 73 -0.15 10.11 -35.41
CA VAL A 73 0.51 8.87 -35.82
C VAL A 73 -0.43 7.67 -35.67
N LEU A 74 -1.15 7.57 -34.55
CA LEU A 74 -2.13 6.50 -34.32
C LEU A 74 -3.24 6.52 -35.37
N ALA A 75 -3.78 7.69 -35.69
CA ALA A 75 -4.80 7.84 -36.74
C ALA A 75 -4.29 7.41 -38.11
N LEU A 76 -3.07 7.78 -38.49
CA LEU A 76 -2.44 7.36 -39.75
C LEU A 76 -2.15 5.85 -39.79
N SER A 77 -1.99 5.22 -38.64
CA SER A 77 -1.74 3.77 -38.49
C SER A 77 -3.04 2.95 -38.38
N GLY A 78 -4.21 3.57 -38.53
CA GLY A 78 -5.52 2.88 -38.39
C GLY A 78 -5.94 2.56 -36.95
N LEU A 79 -5.25 3.15 -35.95
CA LEU A 79 -5.47 2.94 -34.51
C LEU A 79 -6.20 4.12 -33.88
N SER A 80 -7.23 4.66 -34.54
CA SER A 80 -7.98 5.85 -34.11
C SER A 80 -8.78 5.64 -32.81
N GLU A 81 -9.08 4.43 -32.41
CA GLU A 81 -9.76 4.07 -31.16
C GLU A 81 -8.98 4.50 -29.90
N PHE A 82 -7.67 4.67 -30.00
CA PHE A 82 -6.84 5.17 -28.91
C PHE A 82 -6.81 6.70 -28.77
N LYS A 83 -7.53 7.41 -29.65
CA LYS A 83 -7.53 8.87 -29.74
C LYS A 83 -8.19 9.56 -28.55
N GLU A 84 -9.17 8.93 -27.92
CA GLU A 84 -10.10 9.56 -26.97
C GLU A 84 -9.72 9.37 -25.49
N ARG A 85 -8.55 8.83 -25.16
CA ARG A 85 -8.12 8.69 -23.78
C ARG A 85 -7.68 10.02 -23.19
N ASN A 86 -8.59 10.64 -22.43
CA ASN A 86 -8.32 11.92 -21.72
C ASN A 86 -7.55 11.74 -20.42
N ILE A 87 -7.45 10.53 -19.89
CA ILE A 87 -6.77 10.17 -18.63
C ILE A 87 -5.90 8.95 -18.91
N SER A 88 -4.67 8.95 -18.40
CA SER A 88 -3.80 7.77 -18.38
C SER A 88 -4.14 6.91 -17.18
N GLY A 89 -4.14 5.60 -17.34
CA GLY A 89 -4.38 4.67 -16.24
C GLY A 89 -3.42 3.50 -16.25
N ASP A 90 -2.99 3.09 -15.08
CA ASP A 90 -2.28 1.84 -14.82
C ASP A 90 -3.06 1.02 -13.81
N SER A 91 -3.09 -0.29 -13.97
CA SER A 91 -3.89 -1.15 -13.12
C SER A 91 -3.24 -2.51 -12.94
N ASN A 92 -3.19 -2.96 -11.72
CA ASN A 92 -2.86 -4.33 -11.35
C ASN A 92 -3.72 -4.76 -10.16
N LEU A 93 -3.51 -5.94 -9.61
CA LEU A 93 -4.32 -6.47 -8.52
C LEU A 93 -4.22 -5.65 -7.21
N TRP A 94 -3.10 -4.92 -7.02
CA TRP A 94 -2.83 -4.15 -5.80
C TRP A 94 -3.44 -2.76 -5.81
N CYS A 95 -3.39 -2.06 -6.95
CA CYS A 95 -3.81 -0.66 -7.06
C CYS A 95 -4.18 -0.32 -8.50
N ARG A 96 -5.11 0.60 -8.68
CA ARG A 96 -5.41 1.29 -9.93
C ARG A 96 -4.99 2.74 -9.77
N GLU A 97 -4.19 3.24 -10.71
CA GLU A 97 -3.62 4.59 -10.70
C GLU A 97 -4.08 5.35 -11.94
N TYR A 98 -4.41 6.63 -11.77
CA TYR A 98 -4.87 7.51 -12.84
C TYR A 98 -4.16 8.83 -12.77
N GLU A 99 -3.70 9.33 -13.91
CA GLU A 99 -2.96 10.57 -14.06
C GLU A 99 -3.27 11.25 -15.40
N SER A 100 -2.82 12.47 -15.56
CA SER A 100 -2.85 13.26 -16.82
C SER A 100 -4.23 13.72 -17.29
N GLY A 101 -4.24 14.54 -18.31
CA GLY A 101 -5.44 15.08 -18.94
C GLY A 101 -6.21 16.01 -18.03
N ILE A 102 -7.44 15.68 -17.67
CA ILE A 102 -8.26 16.50 -16.76
C ILE A 102 -7.71 16.57 -15.33
N LEU A 103 -6.71 15.73 -15.00
CA LEU A 103 -6.02 15.70 -13.71
C LEU A 103 -4.72 16.53 -13.72
N ASP A 104 -4.31 17.14 -14.84
CA ASP A 104 -3.03 17.87 -14.94
C ASP A 104 -2.98 19.14 -14.08
N ASN A 105 -4.13 19.74 -13.76
CA ASN A 105 -4.17 20.94 -12.94
C ASN A 105 -4.63 20.63 -11.51
N PRO A 106 -3.69 20.50 -10.54
CA PRO A 106 -4.04 20.21 -9.15
C PRO A 106 -4.80 21.32 -8.42
N GLU A 107 -4.79 22.55 -8.95
CA GLU A 107 -5.53 23.67 -8.36
C GLU A 107 -7.02 23.68 -8.76
N ASN A 108 -7.37 22.97 -9.84
CA ASN A 108 -8.75 22.90 -10.33
C ASN A 108 -8.98 21.59 -11.09
N PHE A 109 -9.41 20.54 -10.40
CA PHE A 109 -9.70 19.24 -10.99
C PHE A 109 -11.01 18.67 -10.44
N THR A 110 -11.59 17.77 -11.21
CA THR A 110 -12.71 16.93 -10.79
C THR A 110 -12.38 15.49 -11.13
N VAL A 111 -12.49 14.62 -10.14
CA VAL A 111 -12.30 13.18 -10.35
C VAL A 111 -13.61 12.58 -10.84
N PRO A 112 -13.66 12.07 -12.07
CA PRO A 112 -14.85 11.38 -12.58
C PRO A 112 -15.13 10.12 -11.75
N GLU A 113 -16.39 9.93 -11.33
CA GLU A 113 -16.78 8.79 -10.50
C GLU A 113 -16.61 7.44 -11.22
N ASP A 114 -16.70 7.41 -12.53
CA ASP A 114 -16.52 6.24 -13.39
C ASP A 114 -15.06 5.75 -13.49
N LEU A 115 -14.09 6.52 -13.02
CA LEU A 115 -12.71 6.04 -12.82
C LEU A 115 -12.65 4.93 -11.77
N PHE A 116 -13.47 5.04 -10.73
CA PHE A 116 -13.48 4.08 -9.64
C PHE A 116 -14.29 2.84 -10.02
N GLN A 117 -13.61 1.73 -10.22
CA GLN A 117 -14.25 0.46 -10.61
C GLN A 117 -14.43 -0.49 -9.44
N TRP A 118 -13.45 -0.56 -8.53
CA TRP A 118 -13.57 -1.37 -7.33
C TRP A 118 -14.36 -0.63 -6.24
N SER A 119 -14.16 0.67 -6.14
CA SER A 119 -14.79 1.52 -5.14
C SER A 119 -15.89 2.41 -5.72
N ALA A 120 -16.56 1.96 -6.80
CA ALA A 120 -17.70 2.64 -7.38
C ALA A 120 -18.81 2.88 -6.35
N TYR A 121 -19.48 4.02 -6.49
CA TYR A 121 -20.59 4.39 -5.63
C TYR A 121 -21.71 3.35 -5.68
N ASN A 122 -22.08 2.83 -4.53
CA ASN A 122 -23.15 1.84 -4.41
C ASN A 122 -24.22 2.29 -3.42
N LYS A 123 -25.40 2.68 -3.94
CA LYS A 123 -26.54 3.14 -3.12
C LYS A 123 -26.98 2.10 -2.08
N SER A 124 -26.90 0.82 -2.40
CA SER A 124 -27.33 -0.25 -1.48
C SER A 124 -26.45 -0.35 -0.22
N LYS A 125 -25.23 0.19 -0.28
CA LYS A 125 -24.30 0.23 0.85
C LYS A 125 -24.36 1.52 1.67
N GLN A 126 -25.15 2.51 1.24
CA GLN A 126 -25.37 3.75 2.01
C GLN A 126 -26.31 3.56 3.20
N VAL A 127 -27.13 2.53 3.18
CA VAL A 127 -28.20 2.37 4.14
C VAL A 127 -27.70 1.58 5.35
N GLU A 128 -27.58 2.26 6.47
CA GLU A 128 -27.79 1.81 7.86
C GLU A 128 -27.25 0.44 8.31
N HIS A 129 -26.37 -0.22 7.54
CA HIS A 129 -25.71 -1.44 8.02
C HIS A 129 -24.56 -1.09 8.97
N LEU A 130 -24.92 -0.54 10.12
CA LEU A 130 -24.03 -0.26 11.26
C LEU A 130 -23.27 -1.52 11.76
N ASN A 131 -23.53 -2.69 11.16
CA ASN A 131 -23.07 -3.98 11.62
C ASN A 131 -22.29 -4.80 10.58
N ASP A 132 -22.07 -4.28 9.38
CA ASP A 132 -21.23 -5.01 8.43
C ASP A 132 -19.82 -5.11 8.97
N GLN A 133 -19.31 -6.32 9.05
CA GLN A 133 -18.00 -6.62 9.64
C GLN A 133 -17.18 -7.48 8.69
N ILE A 134 -15.87 -7.31 8.76
CA ILE A 134 -14.91 -8.18 8.09
C ILE A 134 -13.75 -8.49 9.03
N SER A 135 -13.36 -9.76 9.08
CA SER A 135 -12.19 -10.22 9.82
C SER A 135 -11.10 -10.63 8.85
N ILE A 136 -9.89 -10.11 9.03
CA ILE A 136 -8.73 -10.40 8.19
C ILE A 136 -7.65 -11.02 9.07
N SER A 137 -7.19 -12.22 8.69
CA SER A 137 -6.21 -12.99 9.45
C SER A 137 -4.85 -13.00 8.77
N PHE A 138 -3.80 -12.89 9.58
CA PHE A 138 -2.41 -12.99 9.17
C PHE A 138 -1.69 -14.10 9.93
N LYS A 139 -0.70 -14.71 9.28
CA LYS A 139 0.25 -15.64 9.88
C LYS A 139 1.66 -15.31 9.44
N ALA A 140 2.54 -15.02 10.40
CA ALA A 140 3.93 -14.62 10.15
C ALA A 140 4.06 -13.50 9.09
N GLY A 141 3.22 -12.46 9.21
CA GLY A 141 3.21 -11.31 8.31
C GLY A 141 2.52 -11.52 6.95
N VAL A 142 1.95 -12.70 6.69
CA VAL A 142 1.27 -13.02 5.43
C VAL A 142 -0.24 -13.12 5.67
N PRO A 143 -1.09 -12.45 4.88
CA PRO A 143 -2.54 -12.61 4.99
C PRO A 143 -2.97 -14.01 4.55
N THR A 144 -3.87 -14.64 5.29
CA THR A 144 -4.23 -16.06 5.12
C THR A 144 -5.72 -16.34 5.01
N ALA A 145 -6.57 -15.49 5.58
CA ALA A 145 -8.02 -15.74 5.60
C ALA A 145 -8.84 -14.46 5.68
N ILE A 146 -10.06 -14.50 5.16
CA ILE A 146 -11.11 -13.51 5.37
C ILE A 146 -12.28 -14.22 6.05
N ASN A 147 -12.81 -13.62 7.14
CA ASN A 147 -13.88 -14.19 7.94
C ASN A 147 -13.60 -15.67 8.33
N TYR A 148 -12.33 -15.94 8.69
CA TYR A 148 -11.81 -17.27 9.03
C TYR A 148 -11.85 -18.31 7.90
N ILE A 149 -12.15 -17.91 6.67
CA ILE A 149 -12.12 -18.76 5.47
C ILE A 149 -10.73 -18.61 4.83
N PRO A 150 -9.90 -19.66 4.79
CA PRO A 150 -8.59 -19.61 4.14
C PRO A 150 -8.71 -19.34 2.64
N MET A 151 -7.82 -18.50 2.12
CA MET A 151 -7.77 -18.10 0.72
C MET A 151 -6.32 -17.98 0.26
N THR A 152 -6.08 -18.20 -1.04
CA THR A 152 -4.81 -17.81 -1.66
C THR A 152 -4.67 -16.29 -1.65
N LEU A 153 -3.44 -15.78 -1.75
CA LEU A 153 -3.20 -14.34 -1.75
C LEU A 153 -3.95 -13.62 -2.89
N ILE A 154 -4.03 -14.23 -4.07
CA ILE A 154 -4.74 -13.67 -5.23
C ILE A 154 -6.24 -13.58 -4.95
N GLU A 155 -6.85 -14.66 -4.46
CA GLU A 155 -8.28 -14.67 -4.10
C GLU A 155 -8.59 -13.64 -3.02
N LEU A 156 -7.75 -13.58 -1.98
CA LEU A 156 -7.91 -12.66 -0.87
C LEU A 156 -7.87 -11.20 -1.31
N ILE A 157 -6.87 -10.80 -2.12
CA ILE A 157 -6.77 -9.44 -2.64
C ILE A 157 -7.96 -9.13 -3.56
N SER A 158 -8.32 -10.04 -4.45
CA SER A 158 -9.46 -9.86 -5.35
C SER A 158 -10.78 -9.68 -4.60
N HIS A 159 -10.99 -10.50 -3.57
CA HIS A 159 -12.20 -10.42 -2.72
C HIS A 159 -12.25 -9.11 -1.93
N LEU A 160 -11.13 -8.71 -1.31
CA LEU A 160 -11.05 -7.45 -0.57
C LEU A 160 -11.28 -6.23 -1.46
N ASN A 161 -10.76 -6.21 -2.70
CA ASN A 161 -11.03 -5.12 -3.64
C ASN A 161 -12.54 -4.93 -3.87
N ILE A 162 -13.30 -6.02 -3.96
CA ILE A 162 -14.76 -5.96 -4.15
C ILE A 162 -15.48 -5.58 -2.87
N VAL A 163 -15.19 -6.28 -1.77
CA VAL A 163 -15.94 -6.12 -0.51
C VAL A 163 -15.65 -4.75 0.14
N ILE A 164 -14.39 -4.39 0.29
CA ILE A 164 -13.97 -3.11 0.88
C ILE A 164 -14.28 -1.94 -0.05
N GLY A 165 -14.07 -2.14 -1.36
CA GLY A 165 -14.39 -1.16 -2.39
C GLY A 165 -15.87 -0.79 -2.43
N ALA A 166 -16.78 -1.73 -2.17
CA ALA A 166 -18.21 -1.46 -2.10
C ALA A 166 -18.61 -0.41 -1.04
N TYR A 167 -17.73 -0.16 -0.07
CA TYR A 167 -17.87 0.92 0.93
C TYR A 167 -17.07 2.18 0.57
N GLN A 168 -16.56 2.30 -0.65
CA GLN A 168 -15.72 3.42 -1.11
C GLN A 168 -14.43 3.65 -0.28
N VAL A 169 -13.97 2.65 0.43
CA VAL A 169 -12.70 2.66 1.15
C VAL A 169 -11.55 2.43 0.16
N GLY A 170 -10.42 3.08 0.38
CA GLY A 170 -9.21 2.91 -0.42
C GLY A 170 -9.10 3.83 -1.63
N ARG A 171 -9.80 4.97 -1.63
CA ARG A 171 -9.63 6.05 -2.62
C ARG A 171 -8.59 7.04 -2.14
N TYR A 172 -7.71 7.46 -3.04
CA TYR A 172 -6.65 8.41 -2.75
C TYR A 172 -6.54 9.45 -3.86
N VAL A 173 -6.24 10.67 -3.45
CA VAL A 173 -5.82 11.76 -4.33
C VAL A 173 -4.58 12.38 -3.72
N GLY A 174 -3.52 12.56 -4.51
CA GLY A 174 -2.28 13.12 -3.98
C GLY A 174 -1.30 13.52 -5.06
N LEU A 175 -0.24 14.19 -4.64
CA LEU A 175 0.83 14.62 -5.50
C LEU A 175 1.99 13.62 -5.43
N GLU A 176 2.34 13.01 -6.57
CA GLU A 176 3.53 12.17 -6.70
C GLU A 176 4.72 13.00 -7.17
N HIS A 177 5.90 12.68 -6.65
CA HIS A 177 7.15 13.31 -7.02
C HIS A 177 7.70 12.71 -8.31
N LEU A 178 8.14 13.58 -9.22
CA LEU A 178 8.97 13.25 -10.36
C LEU A 178 10.46 13.35 -10.00
N ASP A 179 11.32 13.03 -10.95
CA ASP A 179 12.77 12.86 -10.72
C ASP A 179 13.47 14.15 -10.29
N GLU A 180 13.11 15.29 -10.89
CA GLU A 180 13.73 16.58 -10.64
C GLU A 180 13.01 17.43 -9.57
N GLY A 181 12.02 16.84 -8.90
CA GLY A 181 11.28 17.47 -7.78
C GLY A 181 9.93 18.03 -8.15
N GLU A 182 9.55 18.05 -9.41
CA GLU A 182 8.20 18.37 -9.87
C GLU A 182 7.20 17.36 -9.32
N LYS A 183 5.92 17.71 -9.41
CA LYS A 183 4.83 16.89 -8.89
C LYS A 183 3.70 16.79 -9.88
N VAL A 184 3.08 15.62 -9.91
CA VAL A 184 1.88 15.36 -10.71
C VAL A 184 0.75 14.89 -9.81
N LEU A 185 -0.48 15.27 -10.14
CA LEU A 185 -1.65 14.78 -9.44
C LEU A 185 -1.96 13.36 -9.90
N GLU A 186 -2.14 12.49 -8.95
CA GLU A 186 -2.59 11.13 -9.17
C GLU A 186 -3.82 10.80 -8.33
N VAL A 187 -4.72 10.03 -8.93
CA VAL A 187 -5.89 9.45 -8.29
C VAL A 187 -5.71 7.94 -8.25
N ARG A 188 -6.00 7.32 -7.11
CA ARG A 188 -5.83 5.88 -6.93
C ARG A 188 -7.02 5.24 -6.25
N GLU A 189 -7.27 3.98 -6.58
CA GLU A 189 -8.12 3.11 -5.79
C GLU A 189 -7.38 1.81 -5.44
N ALA A 190 -7.35 1.48 -4.16
CA ALA A 190 -6.62 0.35 -3.61
C ALA A 190 -7.30 -0.22 -2.35
N PRO A 191 -8.54 -0.71 -2.45
CA PRO A 191 -9.31 -1.16 -1.29
C PRO A 191 -8.64 -2.30 -0.52
N ALA A 192 -8.18 -3.34 -1.23
CA ALA A 192 -7.48 -4.47 -0.61
C ALA A 192 -6.16 -4.04 0.04
N ALA A 193 -5.38 -3.20 -0.64
CA ALA A 193 -4.13 -2.70 -0.08
C ALA A 193 -4.35 -1.93 1.21
N THR A 194 -5.38 -1.06 1.27
CA THR A 194 -5.76 -0.34 2.48
C THR A 194 -6.09 -1.31 3.61
N ALA A 195 -6.99 -2.26 3.36
CA ALA A 195 -7.41 -3.21 4.38
C ALA A 195 -6.26 -4.09 4.90
N LEU A 196 -5.38 -4.56 4.00
CA LEU A 196 -4.24 -5.39 4.36
C LEU A 196 -3.17 -4.60 5.12
N MET A 197 -2.86 -3.38 4.68
CA MET A 197 -1.87 -2.53 5.36
C MET A 197 -2.35 -2.12 6.75
N ASP A 198 -3.61 -1.75 6.90
CA ASP A 198 -4.17 -1.41 8.20
C ASP A 198 -4.20 -2.61 9.14
N THR A 199 -4.64 -3.78 8.65
CA THR A 199 -4.62 -5.03 9.43
C THR A 199 -3.22 -5.35 9.91
N TYR A 200 -2.24 -5.32 9.01
CA TYR A 200 -0.84 -5.59 9.33
C TYR A 200 -0.33 -4.61 10.39
N LYS A 201 -0.60 -3.31 10.24
CA LYS A 201 -0.18 -2.28 11.19
C LYS A 201 -0.75 -2.48 12.60
N TYR A 202 -2.02 -2.87 12.72
CA TYR A 202 -2.60 -3.17 14.03
C TYR A 202 -1.94 -4.38 14.67
N LEU A 203 -1.69 -5.45 13.91
CA LEU A 203 -1.05 -6.66 14.42
C LEU A 203 0.41 -6.42 14.80
N GLU A 204 1.19 -5.73 13.95
CA GLU A 204 2.59 -5.45 14.27
C GLU A 204 2.75 -4.56 15.51
N THR A 205 1.85 -3.56 15.67
CA THR A 205 1.84 -2.71 16.86
C THR A 205 1.47 -3.50 18.12
N ALA A 206 0.65 -4.54 17.97
CA ALA A 206 0.25 -5.39 19.09
C ALA A 206 1.38 -6.33 19.59
N VAL A 207 2.35 -6.68 18.73
CA VAL A 207 3.38 -7.69 19.03
C VAL A 207 4.80 -7.17 19.15
N HIS A 208 5.04 -5.90 18.78
CA HIS A 208 6.36 -5.27 18.85
C HIS A 208 6.36 -4.11 19.84
N ASP A 209 7.49 -3.97 20.56
CA ASP A 209 7.73 -2.83 21.42
C ASP A 209 7.96 -1.54 20.62
N ALA A 210 7.90 -0.41 21.35
CA ALA A 210 7.99 0.91 20.75
C ALA A 210 9.38 1.19 20.14
N GLU A 211 10.44 0.58 20.65
CA GLU A 211 11.81 0.78 20.17
C GLU A 211 11.99 0.10 18.82
N LEU A 212 11.62 -1.18 18.71
CA LEU A 212 11.65 -1.92 17.45
C LEU A 212 10.77 -1.26 16.37
N MET A 213 9.59 -0.78 16.77
CA MET A 213 8.67 -0.10 15.83
C MET A 213 9.26 1.20 15.26
N ARG A 214 10.01 1.97 16.04
CA ARG A 214 10.67 3.19 15.56
C ARG A 214 11.72 2.87 14.49
N GLU A 215 12.60 1.91 14.76
CA GLU A 215 13.65 1.51 13.82
C GLU A 215 13.06 0.86 12.55
N LYS A 216 12.06 0.01 12.71
CA LYS A 216 11.35 -0.61 11.59
C LYS A 216 10.73 0.43 10.66
N ASN A 217 10.05 1.43 11.19
CA ASN A 217 9.44 2.51 10.40
C ASN A 217 10.47 3.25 9.53
N ILE A 218 11.68 3.51 10.07
CA ILE A 218 12.76 4.14 9.31
C ILE A 218 13.20 3.24 8.15
N LEU A 219 13.39 1.95 8.43
CA LEU A 219 13.83 0.99 7.41
C LEU A 219 12.76 0.70 6.37
N GLU A 220 11.49 0.73 6.72
CA GLU A 220 10.37 0.65 5.76
C GLU A 220 10.32 1.85 4.83
N GLN A 221 10.60 3.06 5.33
CA GLN A 221 10.72 4.25 4.49
C GLN A 221 11.91 4.15 3.53
N ILE A 222 13.04 3.63 3.99
CA ILE A 222 14.21 3.38 3.14
C ILE A 222 13.88 2.35 2.06
N TRP A 223 13.28 1.22 2.43
CA TRP A 223 12.86 0.17 1.50
C TRP A 223 11.90 0.71 0.44
N THR A 224 10.88 1.47 0.88
CA THR A 224 9.88 2.07 -0.01
C THR A 224 10.53 3.08 -0.96
N ARG A 225 11.41 3.95 -0.47
CA ARG A 225 12.13 4.92 -1.30
C ARG A 225 12.97 4.22 -2.36
N GLU A 226 13.75 3.22 -1.99
CA GLU A 226 14.57 2.47 -2.95
C GLU A 226 13.70 1.80 -4.02
N ALA A 227 12.55 1.23 -3.65
CA ALA A 227 11.59 0.63 -4.58
C ALA A 227 10.97 1.68 -5.53
N VAL A 228 10.55 2.83 -5.00
CA VAL A 228 9.95 3.93 -5.77
C VAL A 228 10.95 4.52 -6.77
N GLU A 229 12.22 4.63 -6.36
CA GLU A 229 13.32 5.12 -7.20
C GLU A 229 13.86 4.06 -8.21
N GLY A 230 13.23 2.89 -8.30
CA GLY A 230 13.68 1.83 -9.20
C GLY A 230 14.96 1.10 -8.79
N LYS A 231 15.35 1.19 -7.52
CA LYS A 231 16.60 0.61 -6.98
C LYS A 231 16.40 -0.72 -6.27
N TRP A 232 15.52 -1.57 -6.80
CA TRP A 232 15.18 -2.88 -6.22
C TRP A 232 16.37 -3.81 -5.98
N GLY A 233 17.44 -3.72 -6.77
CA GLY A 233 18.65 -4.52 -6.64
C GLY A 233 19.73 -3.88 -5.77
N SER A 234 19.49 -2.72 -5.13
CA SER A 234 20.51 -2.03 -4.34
C SER A 234 20.85 -2.79 -3.05
N PRO A 235 22.10 -2.72 -2.57
CA PRO A 235 22.47 -3.27 -1.27
C PRO A 235 21.64 -2.69 -0.12
N LEU A 236 21.29 -1.42 -0.19
CA LEU A 236 20.49 -0.74 0.82
C LEU A 236 19.04 -1.28 0.88
N HIS A 237 18.40 -1.47 -0.29
CA HIS A 237 17.10 -2.12 -0.37
C HIS A 237 17.14 -3.55 0.20
N GLY A 238 18.19 -4.31 -0.12
CA GLY A 238 18.41 -5.67 0.39
C GLY A 238 18.55 -5.71 1.91
N ALA A 239 19.35 -4.82 2.49
CA ALA A 239 19.55 -4.73 3.94
C ALA A 239 18.27 -4.34 4.68
N ALA A 240 17.56 -3.32 4.20
CA ALA A 240 16.26 -2.92 4.76
C ALA A 240 15.23 -4.05 4.70
N ARG A 241 15.17 -4.77 3.57
CA ARG A 241 14.29 -5.94 3.40
C ARG A 241 14.59 -7.05 4.41
N GLN A 242 15.85 -7.35 4.67
CA GLN A 242 16.22 -8.40 5.64
C GLN A 242 15.78 -8.03 7.05
N PHE A 243 16.00 -6.79 7.46
CA PHE A 243 15.52 -6.31 8.76
C PHE A 243 13.99 -6.41 8.86
N ILE A 244 13.25 -5.85 7.90
CA ILE A 244 11.79 -5.89 7.89
C ILE A 244 11.31 -7.34 7.96
N ARG A 245 11.89 -8.22 7.17
CA ARG A 245 11.52 -9.64 7.14
C ARG A 245 11.73 -10.34 8.49
N SER A 246 12.81 -10.03 9.22
CA SER A 246 13.09 -10.64 10.52
C SER A 246 12.03 -10.29 11.58
N THR A 247 11.30 -9.19 11.41
CA THR A 247 10.25 -8.75 12.34
C THR A 247 8.87 -9.35 12.02
N THR A 248 8.66 -9.90 10.82
CA THR A 248 7.33 -10.35 10.38
C THR A 248 6.86 -11.64 11.02
N GLU A 249 7.76 -12.49 11.53
CA GLU A 249 7.43 -13.81 12.08
C GLU A 249 6.43 -13.75 13.25
N LYS A 250 6.47 -12.68 14.05
CA LYS A 250 5.56 -12.47 15.18
C LYS A 250 4.21 -11.88 14.75
N VAL A 251 4.10 -11.32 13.54
CA VAL A 251 2.87 -10.68 13.10
C VAL A 251 1.84 -11.72 12.69
N THR A 252 1.18 -12.27 13.70
CA THR A 252 0.17 -13.33 13.58
C THR A 252 -1.05 -12.97 14.40
N GLY A 253 -2.23 -13.06 13.77
CA GLY A 253 -3.48 -12.73 14.45
C GLY A 253 -4.60 -12.38 13.49
N THR A 254 -5.67 -11.81 14.03
CA THR A 254 -6.88 -11.41 13.29
C THR A 254 -7.33 -10.04 13.76
N VAL A 255 -7.61 -9.14 12.81
CA VAL A 255 -8.29 -7.87 13.08
C VAL A 255 -9.68 -7.92 12.47
N THR A 256 -10.67 -7.54 13.25
CA THR A 256 -12.05 -7.38 12.79
C THR A 256 -12.38 -5.91 12.68
N PHE A 257 -12.98 -5.52 11.56
CA PHE A 257 -13.38 -4.15 11.28
C PHE A 257 -14.90 -4.05 11.12
N TYR A 258 -15.44 -2.90 11.52
CA TYR A 258 -16.73 -2.41 11.05
C TYR A 258 -16.53 -1.70 9.71
N LEU A 259 -17.42 -1.95 8.75
CA LEU A 259 -17.42 -1.31 7.45
C LEU A 259 -18.54 -0.26 7.40
N ARG A 260 -18.18 0.95 7.02
CA ARG A 260 -19.07 2.08 6.79
C ARG A 260 -18.68 2.78 5.50
N GLN A 261 -19.58 3.56 4.95
CA GLN A 261 -19.30 4.35 3.76
C GLN A 261 -18.06 5.24 3.98
N GLY A 262 -17.01 5.03 3.17
CA GLY A 262 -15.74 5.74 3.24
C GLY A 262 -14.82 5.34 4.40
N GLU A 263 -15.22 4.41 5.26
CA GLU A 263 -14.49 4.11 6.49
C GLU A 263 -14.41 2.61 6.79
N MET A 264 -13.27 2.19 7.29
CA MET A 264 -13.03 0.87 7.89
C MET A 264 -12.49 1.10 9.31
N PHE A 265 -13.28 0.76 10.33
CA PHE A 265 -12.97 1.05 11.73
C PHE A 265 -12.70 -0.24 12.52
N PRO A 266 -11.57 -0.35 13.27
CA PRO A 266 -11.26 -1.55 14.01
C PRO A 266 -12.25 -1.81 15.16
N LYS A 267 -12.78 -3.04 15.19
CA LYS A 267 -13.63 -3.56 16.26
C LYS A 267 -12.84 -4.35 17.28
N SER A 268 -11.93 -5.21 16.81
CA SER A 268 -11.11 -6.04 17.68
C SER A 268 -9.77 -6.35 17.02
N ILE A 269 -8.74 -6.46 17.86
CA ILE A 269 -7.38 -6.86 17.49
C ILE A 269 -7.04 -8.07 18.35
N MET A 270 -6.84 -9.23 17.71
CA MET A 270 -6.44 -10.47 18.38
C MET A 270 -5.12 -10.90 17.81
N ALA A 271 -4.02 -10.61 18.49
CA ALA A 271 -2.67 -11.00 18.09
C ALA A 271 -2.16 -12.14 18.96
N THR A 272 -1.43 -13.07 18.35
CA THR A 272 -0.67 -14.08 19.08
C THR A 272 0.54 -13.39 19.73
N ASP A 273 0.88 -13.75 20.95
CA ASP A 273 2.01 -13.15 21.71
C ASP A 273 1.91 -11.61 21.84
N SER A 274 0.70 -11.13 22.06
CA SER A 274 0.42 -9.68 22.19
C SER A 274 1.08 -9.06 23.42
N LEU A 275 1.47 -7.80 23.27
CA LEU A 275 2.00 -6.97 24.36
C LEU A 275 0.92 -6.11 25.02
N TYR A 276 -0.31 -6.09 24.50
CA TYR A 276 -1.39 -5.33 25.08
C TYR A 276 -1.97 -6.02 26.32
N LEU A 277 -2.41 -5.22 27.28
CA LEU A 277 -3.04 -5.66 28.51
C LEU A 277 -4.54 -5.86 28.28
N THR A 278 -5.07 -7.01 28.71
CA THR A 278 -6.52 -7.29 28.72
C THR A 278 -7.17 -6.91 30.05
N ASP A 279 -6.38 -6.88 31.14
CA ASP A 279 -6.76 -6.41 32.46
C ASP A 279 -5.64 -5.53 33.04
N ARG A 280 -5.86 -4.22 33.02
CA ARG A 280 -4.87 -3.23 33.46
C ARG A 280 -4.70 -3.26 34.97
N ASP A 281 -5.79 -3.42 35.72
CA ASP A 281 -5.77 -3.38 37.18
C ASP A 281 -5.02 -4.61 37.73
N ALA A 282 -5.26 -5.79 37.17
CA ALA A 282 -4.51 -7.00 37.54
C ALA A 282 -3.02 -6.83 37.25
N TRP A 283 -2.66 -6.24 36.09
CA TRP A 283 -1.26 -5.99 35.73
C TRP A 283 -0.59 -4.99 36.72
N GLU A 284 -1.26 -3.92 37.14
CA GLU A 284 -0.72 -2.93 38.09
C GLU A 284 -0.45 -3.60 39.46
N VAL A 285 -1.35 -4.46 39.92
CA VAL A 285 -1.15 -5.24 41.15
C VAL A 285 0.07 -6.15 41.05
N ASP A 286 0.22 -6.89 39.94
CA ASP A 286 1.34 -7.79 39.72
C ASP A 286 2.69 -7.04 39.63
N VAL A 287 2.72 -5.90 38.94
CA VAL A 287 3.91 -5.03 38.87
C VAL A 287 4.26 -4.48 40.26
N ALA A 288 3.28 -4.02 41.02
CA ALA A 288 3.50 -3.52 42.36
C ALA A 288 4.10 -4.62 43.28
N LYS A 289 3.54 -5.84 43.24
CA LYS A 289 4.08 -6.99 43.97
C LYS A 289 5.51 -7.34 43.55
N SER A 290 5.80 -7.37 42.25
CA SER A 290 7.14 -7.71 41.73
C SER A 290 8.21 -6.68 42.13
N ARG A 291 7.83 -5.44 42.32
CA ARG A 291 8.70 -4.32 42.76
C ARG A 291 8.79 -4.22 44.28
N GLY A 292 8.17 -5.13 45.03
CA GLY A 292 8.16 -5.09 46.48
C GLY A 292 7.35 -3.93 47.08
N MET A 293 6.44 -3.35 46.27
CA MET A 293 5.51 -2.34 46.74
C MET A 293 4.46 -2.98 47.66
N ARG A 294 4.19 -2.36 48.80
CA ARG A 294 3.09 -2.81 49.70
C ARG A 294 1.77 -2.28 49.14
N GLU A 295 0.75 -3.10 49.23
CA GLU A 295 -0.62 -2.60 49.00
C GLU A 295 -0.91 -1.47 49.98
N LEU A 296 -1.32 -0.32 49.47
CA LEU A 296 -1.80 0.76 50.33
C LEU A 296 -3.14 0.33 50.92
N PRO A 297 -3.35 0.49 52.24
CA PRO A 297 -4.66 0.21 52.80
C PRO A 297 -5.70 1.13 52.15
N PRO A 298 -6.92 0.67 51.97
CA PRO A 298 -8.00 1.48 51.37
C PRO A 298 -8.15 2.76 52.17
N VAL A 299 -7.98 3.92 51.51
CA VAL A 299 -8.17 5.24 52.09
C VAL A 299 -9.66 5.49 52.22
N THR A 300 -10.14 5.70 53.42
CA THR A 300 -11.54 6.03 53.66
C THR A 300 -11.88 7.47 53.21
N PRO A 301 -13.10 7.78 52.80
CA PRO A 301 -13.49 9.16 52.42
C PRO A 301 -13.20 10.20 53.50
N GLN A 302 -13.25 9.82 54.81
CA GLN A 302 -12.90 10.67 55.91
C GLN A 302 -11.42 11.05 55.94
N GLN A 303 -10.50 10.11 55.64
CA GLN A 303 -9.07 10.36 55.58
C GLN A 303 -8.68 11.24 54.38
N ILE A 304 -9.48 11.24 53.30
CA ILE A 304 -9.27 12.17 52.17
C ILE A 304 -9.64 13.58 52.58
N LEU A 305 -10.74 13.76 53.32
CA LEU A 305 -11.19 15.09 53.76
C LEU A 305 -10.27 15.73 54.81
N GLU A 306 -9.67 14.93 55.68
CA GLU A 306 -8.70 15.40 56.70
C GLU A 306 -7.36 15.83 56.11
N ASN A 307 -6.96 15.35 54.92
CA ASN A 307 -5.73 15.72 54.24
C ASN A 307 -5.86 16.90 53.26
N VAL A 308 -7.07 17.43 53.07
CA VAL A 308 -7.36 18.56 52.16
C VAL A 308 -7.77 19.81 52.95
N ALA A 309 -7.95 19.72 54.27
CA ALA A 309 -8.17 20.83 55.18
C ALA A 309 -6.89 21.33 55.82
#